data_a4ceea2384703b0a429b124d36d2926b
#
_entry.id   a4ceea2384703b0a429b124d36d2926b
#
_cell.length_a   1.000
_cell.length_b   1.000
_cell.length_c   1.000
_cell.angle_alpha   90.00
_cell.angle_beta   90.00
_cell.angle_gamma   90.00
#
_symmetry.space_group_name_H-M   'P 1'
#
loop_
_entity.id
_entity.type
_entity.pdbx_description
1 polymer ?
#
loop_
_entity_poly.entity_id
_entity_poly.type
_entity_poly.pdbx_seq_one_letter_code
_entity_poly.pdbx_strand_id
1 'polypeptide(L)'
;MTARAAEWIIGGARLLGGDPADIRIADGVIAEIGRDLDHDAAAQRLDADGLIALPGLVDLHTHLREPGREDAETVLTGTAAAALGGFTAVHAMANTDPVADTAGVVEQIWRLGRQAGRCDVQPVGAVTAGLGGSRLAELGAMADSAARVRVFSDDGRCVHDAVLMRRALEYVRAFGGVIAQHAQEPRLTDGAQVNEGEISGRLGLTGWPAVAEEAIIARDCLLAAHVGSALHVCHVSTAGSVEILRWAKAKGWQVTAEVTPHHLLLTEELAAGYDPVFKVNPPLRTAEDVAALRAGLADGTIDCVATDHAPHPLEDKEAEWVAAAFGMTGLETALRVVHEAVVEPGLLDWAGVADRMSARPAAIGRLSGHGRLSPGEPANLVLYDPSPREAVDPATHASRSRNTPFAGMVLPGRVMATFLRGSPTVLDGKLAR
;
A
#
# COMPACT_ATOMS: atom_id res chain seq x y z
N MET A 1 -36.09 1.49 6.76
CA MET A 1 -35.75 0.07 6.99
C MET A 1 -34.48 -0.16 6.21
N THR A 2 -33.34 -0.25 6.88
CA THR A 2 -32.08 -0.67 6.25
C THR A 2 -32.27 -2.11 5.79
N ALA A 3 -32.06 -2.38 4.49
CA ALA A 3 -32.06 -3.75 3.98
C ALA A 3 -31.07 -4.56 4.82
N ARG A 4 -31.50 -5.71 5.34
CA ARG A 4 -30.64 -6.64 6.06
C ARG A 4 -29.51 -7.05 5.10
N ALA A 5 -28.24 -6.97 5.52
CA ALA A 5 -27.12 -7.44 4.71
C ALA A 5 -27.37 -8.91 4.34
N ALA A 6 -27.06 -9.30 3.10
CA ALA A 6 -27.19 -10.68 2.67
C ALA A 6 -26.31 -11.59 3.55
N GLU A 7 -26.85 -12.71 3.97
CA GLU A 7 -26.07 -13.76 4.63
C GLU A 7 -25.32 -14.55 3.57
N TRP A 8 -24.05 -14.87 3.86
CA TRP A 8 -23.19 -15.67 2.97
C TRP A 8 -22.63 -16.88 3.68
N ILE A 9 -22.54 -17.99 2.94
CA ILE A 9 -21.71 -19.13 3.27
C ILE A 9 -20.64 -19.29 2.21
N ILE A 10 -19.39 -19.11 2.62
CA ILE A 10 -18.20 -19.34 1.80
C ILE A 10 -17.69 -20.73 2.19
N GLY A 11 -17.87 -21.73 1.32
CA GLY A 11 -17.60 -23.14 1.62
C GLY A 11 -16.21 -23.58 1.15
N GLY A 12 -15.48 -24.31 2.00
CA GLY A 12 -14.25 -25.00 1.63
C GLY A 12 -13.00 -24.13 1.46
N ALA A 13 -13.02 -22.87 1.87
CA ALA A 13 -11.87 -21.97 1.73
C ALA A 13 -10.70 -22.39 2.63
N ARG A 14 -9.47 -22.34 2.11
CA ARG A 14 -8.25 -22.59 2.90
C ARG A 14 -7.87 -21.33 3.68
N LEU A 15 -8.16 -21.32 4.98
CA LEU A 15 -7.86 -20.19 5.86
C LEU A 15 -6.34 -19.98 5.95
N LEU A 16 -5.87 -18.81 5.52
CA LEU A 16 -4.44 -18.47 5.52
C LEU A 16 -3.57 -19.56 4.87
N GLY A 17 -4.12 -20.25 3.84
CA GLY A 17 -3.46 -21.37 3.17
C GLY A 17 -3.42 -22.69 3.92
N GLY A 18 -4.03 -22.75 5.12
CA GLY A 18 -4.12 -23.95 5.96
C GLY A 18 -5.23 -24.93 5.52
N ASP A 19 -5.85 -25.58 6.50
CA ASP A 19 -6.95 -26.53 6.26
C ASP A 19 -8.20 -25.85 5.72
N PRO A 20 -9.01 -26.53 4.88
CA PRO A 20 -10.30 -26.03 4.41
C PRO A 20 -11.28 -25.81 5.56
N ALA A 21 -12.02 -24.71 5.50
CA ALA A 21 -13.10 -24.39 6.42
C ALA A 21 -14.18 -23.54 5.70
N ASP A 22 -15.37 -23.55 6.27
CA ASP A 22 -16.46 -22.68 5.86
C ASP A 22 -16.44 -21.39 6.67
N ILE A 23 -16.84 -20.29 6.04
CA ILE A 23 -16.99 -18.98 6.68
C ILE A 23 -18.43 -18.54 6.52
N ARG A 24 -19.13 -18.35 7.65
CA ARG A 24 -20.47 -17.78 7.66
C ARG A 24 -20.41 -16.30 7.96
N ILE A 25 -21.00 -15.50 7.08
CA ILE A 25 -21.13 -14.05 7.21
C ILE A 25 -22.59 -13.71 7.47
N ALA A 26 -22.88 -12.96 8.52
CA ALA A 26 -24.20 -12.47 8.85
C ALA A 26 -24.08 -11.04 9.40
N ASP A 27 -25.03 -10.18 9.04
CA ASP A 27 -25.10 -8.77 9.50
C ASP A 27 -23.78 -7.97 9.32
N GLY A 28 -23.00 -8.32 8.27
CA GLY A 28 -21.74 -7.64 7.93
C GLY A 28 -20.52 -8.09 8.72
N VAL A 29 -20.66 -9.10 9.58
CA VAL A 29 -19.55 -9.66 10.38
C VAL A 29 -19.33 -11.13 10.05
N ILE A 30 -18.13 -11.64 10.35
CA ILE A 30 -17.84 -13.06 10.35
C ILE A 30 -18.56 -13.65 11.56
N ALA A 31 -19.65 -14.38 11.31
CA ALA A 31 -20.46 -14.97 12.38
C ALA A 31 -19.80 -16.24 12.92
N GLU A 32 -19.23 -17.06 12.05
CA GLU A 32 -18.66 -18.36 12.41
C GLU A 32 -17.62 -18.81 11.38
N ILE A 33 -16.63 -19.57 11.82
CA ILE A 33 -15.66 -20.28 11.00
C ILE A 33 -15.59 -21.72 11.50
N GLY A 34 -15.81 -22.69 10.62
CA GLY A 34 -15.86 -24.11 11.02
C GLY A 34 -15.94 -25.03 9.81
N ARG A 35 -16.35 -26.29 10.02
CA ARG A 35 -16.64 -27.26 8.97
C ARG A 35 -18.12 -27.55 8.98
N ASP A 36 -18.71 -27.78 7.81
CA ASP A 36 -20.11 -28.18 7.65
C ASP A 36 -21.08 -27.24 8.42
N LEU A 37 -20.90 -25.91 8.25
CA LEU A 37 -21.68 -24.93 8.99
C LEU A 37 -23.16 -24.97 8.58
N ASP A 38 -24.05 -25.00 9.60
CA ASP A 38 -25.48 -24.77 9.39
C ASP A 38 -25.75 -23.36 8.85
N HIS A 39 -26.68 -23.26 7.92
CA HIS A 39 -27.03 -21.99 7.29
C HIS A 39 -28.54 -21.90 7.01
N ASP A 40 -29.04 -20.67 6.99
CA ASP A 40 -30.40 -20.41 6.53
C ASP A 40 -30.52 -20.77 5.04
N ALA A 41 -31.63 -21.36 4.64
CA ALA A 41 -31.92 -21.67 3.24
C ALA A 41 -31.90 -20.45 2.32
N ALA A 42 -32.03 -19.25 2.89
CA ALA A 42 -31.95 -17.96 2.18
C ALA A 42 -30.52 -17.42 2.03
N ALA A 43 -29.52 -18.03 2.67
CA ALA A 43 -28.12 -17.60 2.56
C ALA A 43 -27.57 -17.80 1.14
N GLN A 44 -26.82 -16.81 0.69
CA GLN A 44 -26.05 -16.93 -0.57
C GLN A 44 -24.85 -17.87 -0.36
N ARG A 45 -24.56 -18.72 -1.33
CA ARG A 45 -23.45 -19.66 -1.23
C ARG A 45 -22.39 -19.32 -2.25
N LEU A 46 -21.13 -19.34 -1.81
CA LEU A 46 -19.95 -19.19 -2.65
C LEU A 46 -19.06 -20.43 -2.43
N ASP A 47 -18.84 -21.19 -3.49
CA ASP A 47 -17.88 -22.28 -3.48
C ASP A 47 -16.46 -21.70 -3.54
N ALA A 48 -15.65 -21.98 -2.53
CA ALA A 48 -14.28 -21.51 -2.39
C ALA A 48 -13.28 -22.67 -2.26
N ASP A 49 -13.65 -23.88 -2.72
CA ASP A 49 -12.73 -25.01 -2.72
C ASP A 49 -11.45 -24.67 -3.50
N GLY A 50 -10.30 -24.95 -2.88
CA GLY A 50 -8.99 -24.60 -3.41
C GLY A 50 -8.59 -23.11 -3.28
N LEU A 51 -9.51 -22.21 -2.96
CA LEU A 51 -9.19 -20.79 -2.75
C LEU A 51 -8.59 -20.54 -1.36
N ILE A 52 -7.72 -19.56 -1.29
CA ILE A 52 -7.15 -19.09 -0.02
C ILE A 52 -7.98 -17.91 0.48
N ALA A 53 -8.48 -18.02 1.72
CA ALA A 53 -9.13 -16.92 2.40
C ALA A 53 -8.10 -16.15 3.25
N LEU A 54 -7.94 -14.86 2.96
CA LEU A 54 -7.13 -13.93 3.73
C LEU A 54 -8.03 -12.82 4.31
N PRO A 55 -7.65 -12.18 5.43
CA PRO A 55 -8.27 -10.91 5.80
C PRO A 55 -8.09 -9.92 4.65
N GLY A 56 -9.08 -9.08 4.41
CA GLY A 56 -9.01 -8.08 3.35
C GLY A 56 -7.74 -7.25 3.45
N LEU A 57 -7.06 -7.06 2.33
CA LEU A 57 -5.76 -6.39 2.29
C LEU A 57 -5.91 -4.90 2.66
N VAL A 58 -4.85 -4.34 3.20
CA VAL A 58 -4.76 -2.93 3.60
C VAL A 58 -3.51 -2.33 2.98
N ASP A 59 -3.67 -1.19 2.31
CA ASP A 59 -2.58 -0.45 1.71
C ASP A 59 -2.35 0.87 2.45
N LEU A 60 -1.12 1.13 2.87
CA LEU A 60 -0.75 2.37 3.56
C LEU A 60 -0.34 3.49 2.61
N HIS A 61 -0.16 3.20 1.31
CA HIS A 61 0.47 4.12 0.38
C HIS A 61 -0.16 4.05 -1.01
N THR A 62 -1.11 4.95 -1.29
CA THR A 62 -1.73 5.07 -2.60
C THR A 62 -1.93 6.53 -3.01
N HIS A 63 -1.88 6.82 -4.30
CA HIS A 63 -2.18 8.13 -4.87
C HIS A 63 -3.48 8.06 -5.64
N LEU A 64 -4.60 8.41 -5.01
CA LEU A 64 -5.93 8.40 -5.65
C LEU A 64 -6.18 9.64 -6.51
N ARG A 65 -5.24 10.60 -6.51
CA ARG A 65 -5.19 11.78 -7.39
C ARG A 65 -6.35 12.77 -7.27
N GLU A 66 -7.49 12.38 -6.76
CA GLU A 66 -8.66 13.21 -6.55
C GLU A 66 -8.71 13.74 -5.09
N PRO A 67 -8.84 15.09 -4.91
CA PRO A 67 -9.08 16.11 -5.93
C PRO A 67 -7.83 16.54 -6.70
N GLY A 68 -8.03 17.03 -7.93
CA GLY A 68 -7.08 17.89 -8.68
C GLY A 68 -6.36 17.23 -9.85
N ARG A 69 -6.27 15.88 -9.91
CA ARG A 69 -5.66 15.13 -11.01
C ARG A 69 -6.54 13.94 -11.42
N GLU A 70 -7.83 14.23 -11.61
CA GLU A 70 -8.83 13.23 -12.02
C GLU A 70 -8.59 12.69 -13.44
N ASP A 71 -7.72 13.35 -14.21
CA ASP A 71 -7.18 12.84 -15.48
C ASP A 71 -6.38 11.55 -15.28
N ALA A 72 -5.60 11.46 -14.19
CA ALA A 72 -4.79 10.29 -13.86
C ALA A 72 -5.56 9.20 -13.11
N GLU A 73 -6.36 9.58 -12.11
CA GLU A 73 -7.14 8.65 -11.28
C GLU A 73 -8.28 9.40 -10.58
N THR A 74 -9.35 8.69 -10.24
CA THR A 74 -10.38 9.16 -9.32
C THR A 74 -10.47 8.23 -8.11
N VAL A 75 -11.06 8.70 -7.02
CA VAL A 75 -11.31 7.84 -5.86
C VAL A 75 -12.17 6.63 -6.25
N LEU A 76 -13.12 6.79 -7.19
CA LEU A 76 -13.95 5.70 -7.67
C LEU A 76 -13.15 4.64 -8.42
N THR A 77 -12.27 5.04 -9.35
CA THR A 77 -11.50 4.10 -10.18
C THR A 77 -10.35 3.47 -9.39
N GLY A 78 -9.65 4.24 -8.55
CA GLY A 78 -8.61 3.71 -7.67
C GLY A 78 -9.16 2.73 -6.62
N THR A 79 -10.33 3.00 -6.03
CA THR A 79 -10.97 2.05 -5.12
C THR A 79 -11.51 0.81 -5.83
N ALA A 80 -11.90 0.91 -7.10
CA ALA A 80 -12.23 -0.25 -7.92
C ALA A 80 -10.99 -1.13 -8.18
N ALA A 81 -9.85 -0.51 -8.52
CA ALA A 81 -8.57 -1.20 -8.64
C ALA A 81 -8.15 -1.87 -7.33
N ALA A 82 -8.30 -1.17 -6.21
CA ALA A 82 -8.04 -1.71 -4.87
C ALA A 82 -8.88 -2.96 -4.58
N ALA A 83 -10.19 -2.89 -4.83
CA ALA A 83 -11.08 -4.03 -4.62
C ALA A 83 -10.68 -5.25 -5.47
N LEU A 84 -10.36 -5.04 -6.77
CA LEU A 84 -9.87 -6.11 -7.66
C LEU A 84 -8.52 -6.68 -7.22
N GLY A 85 -7.68 -5.88 -6.55
CA GLY A 85 -6.44 -6.32 -5.92
C GLY A 85 -6.63 -7.02 -4.58
N GLY A 86 -7.87 -7.11 -4.06
CA GLY A 86 -8.16 -7.73 -2.76
C GLY A 86 -8.08 -6.78 -1.56
N PHE A 87 -7.89 -5.48 -1.79
CA PHE A 87 -7.81 -4.48 -0.73
C PHE A 87 -9.20 -4.07 -0.26
N THR A 88 -9.36 -4.02 1.06
CA THR A 88 -10.58 -3.53 1.74
C THR A 88 -10.38 -2.18 2.40
N ALA A 89 -9.14 -1.71 2.51
CA ALA A 89 -8.81 -0.36 2.93
C ALA A 89 -7.54 0.14 2.24
N VAL A 90 -7.51 1.43 1.93
CA VAL A 90 -6.34 2.12 1.37
C VAL A 90 -6.13 3.47 2.05
N HIS A 91 -4.87 3.88 2.22
CA HIS A 91 -4.51 5.23 2.63
C HIS A 91 -4.19 6.07 1.40
N ALA A 92 -4.87 7.21 1.25
CA ALA A 92 -4.69 8.14 0.14
C ALA A 92 -3.72 9.25 0.52
N MET A 93 -2.57 9.33 -0.15
CA MET A 93 -1.51 10.31 0.12
C MET A 93 -1.94 11.75 -0.08
N ALA A 94 -1.23 12.67 0.61
CA ALA A 94 -1.62 14.06 0.76
C ALA A 94 -1.36 14.94 -0.47
N ASN A 95 -0.67 14.44 -1.50
CA ASN A 95 -0.25 15.21 -2.67
C ASN A 95 -1.35 15.37 -3.74
N THR A 96 -2.53 15.75 -3.28
CA THR A 96 -3.68 16.17 -4.08
C THR A 96 -3.60 17.67 -4.42
N ASP A 97 -4.52 18.19 -5.21
CA ASP A 97 -4.65 19.64 -5.51
C ASP A 97 -6.12 20.07 -5.29
N PRO A 98 -6.41 20.83 -4.21
CA PRO A 98 -5.47 21.29 -3.20
C PRO A 98 -4.86 20.17 -2.35
N VAL A 99 -3.67 20.40 -1.81
CA VAL A 99 -2.98 19.50 -0.90
C VAL A 99 -3.85 19.18 0.32
N ALA A 100 -3.83 17.90 0.76
CA ALA A 100 -4.58 17.46 1.93
C ALA A 100 -3.91 17.89 3.25
N ASP A 101 -3.78 19.21 3.47
CA ASP A 101 -3.12 19.83 4.63
C ASP A 101 -4.10 20.50 5.61
N THR A 102 -5.41 20.39 5.35
CA THR A 102 -6.49 20.93 6.19
C THR A 102 -7.61 19.92 6.41
N ALA A 103 -8.42 20.12 7.45
CA ALA A 103 -9.57 19.27 7.77
C ALA A 103 -10.56 19.15 6.58
N GLY A 104 -10.79 20.24 5.84
CA GLY A 104 -11.75 20.26 4.74
C GLY A 104 -11.36 19.33 3.59
N VAL A 105 -10.08 19.31 3.19
CA VAL A 105 -9.61 18.46 2.09
C VAL A 105 -9.58 16.99 2.50
N VAL A 106 -9.09 16.65 3.70
CA VAL A 106 -9.10 15.25 4.17
C VAL A 106 -10.53 14.72 4.32
N GLU A 107 -11.48 15.53 4.76
CA GLU A 107 -12.89 15.13 4.82
C GLU A 107 -13.51 14.95 3.42
N GLN A 108 -13.09 15.73 2.43
CA GLN A 108 -13.54 15.55 1.05
C GLN A 108 -13.10 14.17 0.53
N ILE A 109 -11.82 13.82 0.65
CA ILE A 109 -11.28 12.53 0.21
C ILE A 109 -12.00 11.38 0.93
N TRP A 110 -12.16 11.48 2.24
CA TRP A 110 -12.87 10.49 3.03
C TRP A 110 -14.33 10.29 2.57
N ARG A 111 -15.06 11.39 2.27
CA ARG A 111 -16.44 11.31 1.76
C ARG A 111 -16.51 10.66 0.39
N LEU A 112 -15.57 10.98 -0.52
CA LEU A 112 -15.48 10.36 -1.84
C LEU A 112 -15.28 8.84 -1.72
N GLY A 113 -14.40 8.39 -0.82
CA GLY A 113 -14.21 6.96 -0.53
C GLY A 113 -15.49 6.28 -0.04
N ARG A 114 -16.22 6.92 0.89
CA ARG A 114 -17.51 6.40 1.35
C ARG A 114 -18.58 6.34 0.26
N GLN A 115 -18.58 7.29 -0.66
CA GLN A 115 -19.50 7.31 -1.80
C GLN A 115 -19.16 6.22 -2.82
N ALA A 116 -17.87 6.00 -3.06
CA ALA A 116 -17.40 4.93 -3.95
C ALA A 116 -17.77 3.53 -3.43
N GLY A 117 -17.67 3.30 -2.11
CA GLY A 117 -18.13 2.09 -1.43
C GLY A 117 -17.41 0.79 -1.84
N ARG A 118 -16.24 0.87 -2.50
CA ARG A 118 -15.49 -0.29 -2.97
C ARG A 118 -14.47 -0.81 -1.95
N CYS A 119 -13.79 0.10 -1.27
CA CYS A 119 -12.96 -0.13 -0.10
C CYS A 119 -13.04 1.09 0.81
N ASP A 120 -12.55 0.97 2.05
CA ASP A 120 -12.41 2.13 2.92
C ASP A 120 -11.24 2.99 2.46
N VAL A 121 -11.45 4.31 2.38
CA VAL A 121 -10.40 5.28 2.06
C VAL A 121 -10.11 6.09 3.30
N GLN A 122 -8.88 5.97 3.80
CA GLN A 122 -8.35 6.76 4.89
C GLN A 122 -7.40 7.81 4.33
N PRO A 123 -7.71 9.11 4.41
CA PRO A 123 -6.78 10.13 3.94
C PRO A 123 -5.53 10.18 4.83
N VAL A 124 -4.39 10.38 4.20
CA VAL A 124 -3.14 10.81 4.84
C VAL A 124 -3.13 12.34 4.83
N GLY A 125 -2.82 12.96 5.98
CA GLY A 125 -2.67 14.41 6.06
C GLY A 125 -1.24 14.83 5.72
N ALA A 126 -1.06 16.00 5.09
CA ALA A 126 0.28 16.55 4.90
C ALA A 126 0.93 16.88 6.26
N VAL A 127 2.23 16.66 6.38
CA VAL A 127 3.02 17.09 7.55
C VAL A 127 3.23 18.59 7.49
N THR A 128 3.55 19.12 6.30
CA THR A 128 3.82 20.55 6.11
C THR A 128 2.79 21.20 5.19
N ALA A 129 2.47 22.45 5.45
CA ALA A 129 1.51 23.19 4.69
C ALA A 129 1.94 23.29 3.21
N GLY A 130 1.05 22.86 2.30
CA GLY A 130 1.29 22.81 0.87
C GLY A 130 2.45 21.89 0.47
N LEU A 131 2.86 20.92 1.31
CA LEU A 131 4.06 20.09 1.13
C LEU A 131 5.34 20.95 0.95
N GLY A 132 5.36 22.13 1.55
CA GLY A 132 6.39 23.14 1.31
C GLY A 132 7.63 23.02 2.19
N GLY A 133 7.66 22.12 3.17
CA GLY A 133 8.81 21.86 4.05
C GLY A 133 9.22 23.02 4.97
N SER A 134 8.38 24.08 5.12
CA SER A 134 8.73 25.30 5.85
C SER A 134 7.97 25.52 7.16
N ARG A 135 6.74 25.01 7.27
CA ARG A 135 5.89 25.07 8.47
C ARG A 135 4.95 23.87 8.51
N LEU A 136 4.56 23.47 9.71
CA LEU A 136 3.60 22.37 9.89
C LEU A 136 2.23 22.74 9.31
N ALA A 137 1.53 21.72 8.81
CA ALA A 137 0.13 21.77 8.46
C ALA A 137 -0.77 21.75 9.72
N GLU A 138 -2.07 21.71 9.53
CA GLU A 138 -3.05 21.70 10.62
C GLU A 138 -3.29 20.27 11.15
N LEU A 139 -2.22 19.60 11.64
CA LEU A 139 -2.23 18.19 12.02
C LEU A 139 -3.33 17.85 13.03
N GLY A 140 -3.50 18.67 14.06
CA GLY A 140 -4.53 18.47 15.10
C GLY A 140 -5.94 18.61 14.54
N ALA A 141 -6.18 19.61 13.67
CA ALA A 141 -7.50 19.80 13.04
C ALA A 141 -7.87 18.62 12.12
N MET A 142 -6.90 18.11 11.36
CA MET A 142 -7.09 16.89 10.55
C MET A 142 -7.35 15.65 11.42
N ALA A 143 -6.64 15.53 12.54
CA ALA A 143 -6.83 14.41 13.48
C ALA A 143 -8.20 14.44 14.17
N ASP A 144 -8.77 15.61 14.42
CA ASP A 144 -10.08 15.81 15.05
C ASP A 144 -11.24 15.86 14.05
N SER A 145 -10.96 15.94 12.75
CA SER A 145 -11.95 15.94 11.67
C SER A 145 -12.77 14.65 11.61
N ALA A 146 -13.84 14.63 10.81
CA ALA A 146 -14.62 13.40 10.57
C ALA A 146 -13.80 12.29 9.94
N ALA A 147 -12.74 12.62 9.19
CA ALA A 147 -11.81 11.66 8.61
C ALA A 147 -10.88 10.99 9.65
N ARG A 148 -10.74 11.58 10.86
CA ARG A 148 -9.92 10.99 11.94
C ARG A 148 -8.50 10.64 11.51
N VAL A 149 -7.82 11.54 10.80
CA VAL A 149 -6.47 11.30 10.26
C VAL A 149 -5.50 10.88 11.36
N ARG A 150 -4.73 9.83 11.12
CA ARG A 150 -3.71 9.31 12.05
C ARG A 150 -2.35 9.12 11.41
N VAL A 151 -2.26 9.10 10.08
CA VAL A 151 -1.01 9.02 9.33
C VAL A 151 -0.80 10.35 8.62
N PHE A 152 0.42 10.87 8.69
CA PHE A 152 0.80 12.15 8.09
C PHE A 152 2.07 11.97 7.28
N SER A 153 2.07 12.49 6.05
CA SER A 153 3.19 12.38 5.11
C SER A 153 3.25 13.59 4.17
N ASP A 154 4.46 13.99 3.84
CA ASP A 154 4.70 14.90 2.70
C ASP A 154 5.05 14.10 1.42
N ASP A 155 4.60 12.87 1.30
CA ASP A 155 5.00 11.96 0.24
C ASP A 155 5.04 12.57 -1.15
N GLY A 156 6.04 12.09 -1.94
CA GLY A 156 6.57 12.74 -3.13
C GLY A 156 7.57 13.86 -2.79
N ARG A 157 7.69 14.24 -1.51
CA ARG A 157 8.69 15.16 -0.96
C ARG A 157 9.14 14.68 0.42
N CYS A 158 10.35 15.09 0.82
CA CYS A 158 10.90 14.73 2.11
C CYS A 158 10.72 15.87 3.12
N VAL A 159 10.30 15.55 4.34
CA VAL A 159 10.48 16.49 5.47
C VAL A 159 11.95 16.47 5.87
N HIS A 160 12.78 17.19 5.12
CA HIS A 160 14.24 17.15 5.24
C HIS A 160 14.80 18.05 6.38
N ASP A 161 14.04 19.06 6.83
CA ASP A 161 14.44 19.88 7.96
C ASP A 161 14.28 19.11 9.28
N ALA A 162 15.40 18.87 9.99
CA ALA A 162 15.42 18.09 11.22
C ALA A 162 14.62 18.73 12.37
N VAL A 163 14.54 20.06 12.42
CA VAL A 163 13.77 20.78 13.45
C VAL A 163 12.29 20.60 13.18
N LEU A 164 11.89 20.75 11.93
CA LEU A 164 10.49 20.59 11.52
C LEU A 164 10.01 19.14 11.71
N MET A 165 10.83 18.15 11.31
CA MET A 165 10.54 16.73 11.56
C MET A 165 10.38 16.43 13.05
N ARG A 166 11.29 16.92 13.89
CA ARG A 166 11.18 16.77 15.33
C ARG A 166 9.87 17.35 15.87
N ARG A 167 9.47 18.56 15.42
CA ARG A 167 8.21 19.20 15.84
C ARG A 167 7.00 18.42 15.37
N ALA A 168 7.02 17.86 14.15
CA ALA A 168 5.97 17.00 13.65
C ALA A 168 5.80 15.76 14.53
N LEU A 169 6.90 15.06 14.86
CA LEU A 169 6.90 13.89 15.73
C LEU A 169 6.36 14.22 17.14
N GLU A 170 6.79 15.36 17.73
CA GLU A 170 6.28 15.83 19.02
C GLU A 170 4.77 16.08 18.98
N TYR A 171 4.28 16.67 17.88
CA TYR A 171 2.87 17.02 17.74
C TYR A 171 1.98 15.79 17.55
N VAL A 172 2.31 14.89 16.60
CA VAL A 172 1.48 13.71 16.35
C VAL A 172 1.41 12.74 17.50
N ARG A 173 2.45 12.70 18.35
CA ARG A 173 2.48 11.89 19.57
C ARG A 173 1.30 12.20 20.49
N ALA A 174 0.84 13.45 20.56
CA ALA A 174 -0.23 13.89 21.45
C ALA A 174 -1.57 13.17 21.19
N PHE A 175 -1.81 12.71 19.97
CA PHE A 175 -3.03 11.99 19.58
C PHE A 175 -2.78 10.61 18.97
N GLY A 176 -1.57 10.04 19.21
CA GLY A 176 -1.21 8.69 18.75
C GLY A 176 -1.06 8.56 17.23
N GLY A 177 -0.75 9.67 16.56
CA GLY A 177 -0.48 9.70 15.12
C GLY A 177 0.88 9.10 14.75
N VAL A 178 1.09 8.93 13.46
CA VAL A 178 2.31 8.37 12.85
C VAL A 178 2.79 9.33 11.77
N ILE A 179 4.09 9.65 11.75
CA ILE A 179 4.72 10.29 10.60
C ILE A 179 5.18 9.20 9.65
N ALA A 180 4.70 9.23 8.42
CA ALA A 180 5.12 8.37 7.31
C ALA A 180 6.07 9.18 6.42
N GLN A 181 7.34 8.80 6.40
CA GLN A 181 8.38 9.60 5.74
C GLN A 181 8.78 9.02 4.40
N HIS A 182 8.62 9.83 3.35
CA HIS A 182 9.32 9.67 2.08
C HIS A 182 10.79 10.05 2.27
N ALA A 183 11.65 9.05 2.44
CA ALA A 183 13.04 9.26 2.85
C ALA A 183 13.93 9.61 1.64
N GLN A 184 14.14 10.90 1.43
CA GLN A 184 14.92 11.41 0.30
C GLN A 184 15.68 12.67 0.72
N GLU A 185 17.02 12.63 0.73
CA GLU A 185 17.81 13.86 0.89
C GLU A 185 17.76 14.66 -0.43
N PRO A 186 17.07 15.81 -0.46
CA PRO A 186 16.75 16.47 -1.73
C PRO A 186 17.97 16.99 -2.47
N ARG A 187 19.06 17.34 -1.77
CA ARG A 187 20.29 17.86 -2.40
C ARG A 187 21.15 16.76 -3.01
N LEU A 188 21.06 15.52 -2.47
CA LEU A 188 21.73 14.36 -3.03
C LEU A 188 20.99 13.78 -4.25
N THR A 189 19.72 14.12 -4.40
CA THR A 189 18.87 13.60 -5.48
C THR A 189 18.46 14.65 -6.51
N ASP A 190 19.10 15.83 -6.48
CA ASP A 190 18.81 16.90 -7.43
C ASP A 190 19.13 16.46 -8.88
N GLY A 191 18.11 16.46 -9.74
CA GLY A 191 18.20 15.99 -11.11
C GLY A 191 18.38 14.47 -11.29
N ALA A 192 18.36 13.69 -10.22
CA ALA A 192 18.52 12.22 -10.29
C ALA A 192 17.36 11.54 -11.03
N GLN A 193 17.68 10.48 -11.78
CA GLN A 193 16.75 9.83 -12.71
C GLN A 193 16.62 8.32 -12.51
N VAL A 194 17.71 7.66 -12.12
CA VAL A 194 17.82 6.20 -11.94
C VAL A 194 18.79 5.91 -10.79
N ASN A 195 18.85 4.68 -10.32
CA ASN A 195 19.83 4.27 -9.32
C ASN A 195 21.26 4.68 -9.72
N GLU A 196 22.03 5.20 -8.75
CA GLU A 196 23.45 5.52 -8.97
C GLU A 196 24.26 4.22 -9.08
N GLY A 197 24.95 4.03 -10.20
CA GLY A 197 25.77 2.84 -10.44
C GLY A 197 26.21 2.70 -11.89
N GLU A 198 26.50 1.47 -12.29
CA GLU A 198 26.93 1.16 -13.65
C GLU A 198 25.88 1.54 -14.70
N ILE A 199 24.59 1.27 -14.40
CA ILE A 199 23.48 1.55 -15.31
C ILE A 199 23.37 3.06 -15.57
N SER A 200 23.33 3.89 -14.53
CA SER A 200 23.26 5.35 -14.69
C SER A 200 24.44 5.91 -15.48
N GLY A 201 25.65 5.42 -15.20
CA GLY A 201 26.85 5.82 -15.94
C GLY A 201 26.79 5.44 -17.41
N ARG A 202 26.32 4.23 -17.74
CA ARG A 202 26.15 3.75 -19.12
C ARG A 202 25.09 4.51 -19.89
N LEU A 203 23.99 4.86 -19.21
CA LEU A 203 22.86 5.59 -19.83
C LEU A 203 23.12 7.09 -19.92
N GLY A 204 24.11 7.63 -19.22
CA GLY A 204 24.34 9.08 -19.14
C GLY A 204 23.23 9.81 -18.34
N LEU A 205 22.55 9.11 -17.43
CA LEU A 205 21.52 9.65 -16.57
C LEU A 205 22.11 9.96 -15.18
N THR A 206 21.63 11.04 -14.55
CA THR A 206 22.03 11.39 -13.19
C THR A 206 21.61 10.30 -12.23
N GLY A 207 22.57 9.77 -11.47
CA GLY A 207 22.36 8.71 -10.51
C GLY A 207 21.68 9.19 -9.24
N TRP A 208 20.89 8.32 -8.63
CA TRP A 208 20.22 8.50 -7.37
C TRP A 208 20.91 7.65 -6.30
N PRO A 209 21.78 8.24 -5.46
CA PRO A 209 22.57 7.47 -4.51
C PRO A 209 21.71 6.84 -3.42
N ALA A 210 22.01 5.60 -3.03
CA ALA A 210 21.34 4.89 -1.94
C ALA A 210 21.39 5.68 -0.61
N VAL A 211 22.54 6.31 -0.32
CA VAL A 211 22.75 7.10 0.88
C VAL A 211 21.78 8.27 1.04
N ALA A 212 21.13 8.73 -0.04
CA ALA A 212 20.11 9.77 0.05
C ALA A 212 18.86 9.32 0.82
N GLU A 213 18.50 8.04 0.72
CA GLU A 213 17.45 7.39 1.50
C GLU A 213 17.94 7.07 2.91
N GLU A 214 19.08 6.40 3.00
CA GLU A 214 19.68 5.89 4.24
C GLU A 214 19.95 6.98 5.28
N ALA A 215 20.48 8.12 4.85
CA ALA A 215 20.80 9.23 5.74
C ALA A 215 19.53 9.83 6.38
N ILE A 216 18.44 9.96 5.62
CA ILE A 216 17.15 10.43 6.15
C ILE A 216 16.56 9.42 7.11
N ILE A 217 16.55 8.13 6.78
CA ILE A 217 16.06 7.07 7.66
C ILE A 217 16.82 7.06 8.97
N ALA A 218 18.15 7.10 8.96
CA ALA A 218 18.97 7.11 10.16
C ALA A 218 18.66 8.32 11.05
N ARG A 219 18.59 9.53 10.45
CA ARG A 219 18.22 10.76 11.15
C ARG A 219 16.85 10.63 11.83
N ASP A 220 15.85 10.16 11.09
CA ASP A 220 14.46 10.14 11.56
C ASP A 220 14.23 9.06 12.62
N CYS A 221 14.91 7.92 12.54
CA CYS A 221 14.92 6.93 13.60
C CYS A 221 15.45 7.51 14.92
N LEU A 222 16.53 8.29 14.87
CA LEU A 222 17.09 8.96 16.05
C LEU A 222 16.14 10.02 16.62
N LEU A 223 15.49 10.80 15.76
CA LEU A 223 14.52 11.83 16.18
C LEU A 223 13.27 11.19 16.79
N ALA A 224 12.72 10.15 16.15
CA ALA A 224 11.57 9.41 16.66
C ALA A 224 11.84 8.79 18.03
N ALA A 225 13.02 8.16 18.18
CA ALA A 225 13.46 7.60 19.46
C ALA A 225 13.61 8.67 20.55
N HIS A 226 14.22 9.83 20.22
CA HIS A 226 14.39 10.94 21.16
C HIS A 226 13.05 11.51 21.64
N VAL A 227 12.08 11.63 20.74
CA VAL A 227 10.72 12.14 21.04
C VAL A 227 9.84 11.08 21.69
N GLY A 228 10.10 9.79 21.46
CA GLY A 228 9.21 8.68 21.83
C GLY A 228 7.93 8.67 20.99
N SER A 229 8.03 8.92 19.69
CA SER A 229 6.92 8.97 18.72
C SER A 229 7.04 7.86 17.71
N ALA A 230 5.91 7.48 17.09
CA ALA A 230 5.88 6.49 16.01
C ALA A 230 6.36 7.12 14.70
N LEU A 231 7.26 6.42 14.01
CA LEU A 231 7.74 6.70 12.66
C LEU A 231 7.42 5.51 11.77
N HIS A 232 6.94 5.77 10.57
CA HIS A 232 6.83 4.81 9.48
C HIS A 232 7.71 5.26 8.33
N VAL A 233 8.53 4.36 7.79
CA VAL A 233 9.40 4.65 6.64
C VAL A 233 8.72 4.11 5.40
N CYS A 234 8.36 5.01 4.47
CA CYS A 234 7.70 4.65 3.23
C CYS A 234 8.68 3.95 2.27
N HIS A 235 8.17 3.05 1.42
CA HIS A 235 8.79 2.45 0.22
C HIS A 235 10.31 2.27 0.30
N VAL A 236 10.81 1.56 1.32
CA VAL A 236 12.24 1.26 1.48
C VAL A 236 12.78 0.57 0.24
N SER A 237 13.92 1.03 -0.27
CA SER A 237 14.47 0.56 -1.54
C SER A 237 15.90 0.02 -1.48
N THR A 238 16.66 0.24 -0.39
CA THR A 238 18.09 -0.13 -0.33
C THR A 238 18.43 -1.13 0.77
N ALA A 239 19.47 -1.94 0.56
CA ALA A 239 19.99 -2.86 1.56
C ALA A 239 20.48 -2.13 2.83
N GLY A 240 21.12 -0.96 2.67
CA GLY A 240 21.59 -0.16 3.79
C GLY A 240 20.43 0.38 4.64
N SER A 241 19.30 0.74 4.01
CA SER A 241 18.07 1.11 4.73
C SER A 241 17.54 -0.04 5.59
N VAL A 242 17.55 -1.27 5.07
CA VAL A 242 17.16 -2.47 5.85
C VAL A 242 18.06 -2.66 7.06
N GLU A 243 19.38 -2.46 6.94
CA GLU A 243 20.32 -2.55 8.05
C GLU A 243 20.05 -1.48 9.14
N ILE A 244 19.79 -0.25 8.73
CA ILE A 244 19.44 0.85 9.64
C ILE A 244 18.15 0.55 10.40
N LEU A 245 17.12 0.06 9.69
CA LEU A 245 15.85 -0.32 10.29
C LEU A 245 16.02 -1.48 11.30
N ARG A 246 16.83 -2.49 10.95
CA ARG A 246 17.15 -3.61 11.84
C ARG A 246 17.83 -3.11 13.13
N TRP A 247 18.78 -2.19 12.98
CA TRP A 247 19.44 -1.54 14.12
C TRP A 247 18.43 -0.76 14.99
N ALA A 248 17.55 0.04 14.39
CA ALA A 248 16.55 0.83 15.12
C ALA A 248 15.58 -0.07 15.90
N LYS A 249 15.09 -1.15 15.26
CA LYS A 249 14.19 -2.12 15.90
C LYS A 249 14.87 -2.90 17.03
N ALA A 250 16.14 -3.26 16.88
CA ALA A 250 16.91 -3.91 17.93
C ALA A 250 17.09 -3.01 19.18
N LYS A 251 16.95 -1.69 19.03
CA LYS A 251 16.90 -0.74 20.16
C LYS A 251 15.52 -0.62 20.81
N GLY A 252 14.50 -1.29 20.26
CA GLY A 252 13.10 -1.18 20.73
C GLY A 252 12.42 0.13 20.36
N TRP A 253 12.89 0.85 19.34
CA TRP A 253 12.29 2.10 18.90
C TRP A 253 10.99 1.86 18.13
N GLN A 254 10.07 2.80 18.20
CA GLN A 254 8.77 2.71 17.53
C GLN A 254 8.90 3.10 16.03
N VAL A 255 9.64 2.28 15.30
CA VAL A 255 9.89 2.45 13.88
C VAL A 255 9.29 1.28 13.12
N THR A 256 8.51 1.57 12.11
CA THR A 256 7.96 0.61 11.14
C THR A 256 8.35 1.01 9.73
N ALA A 257 8.28 0.09 8.78
CA ALA A 257 8.64 0.33 7.40
C ALA A 257 7.80 -0.49 6.44
N GLU A 258 7.67 0.01 5.21
CA GLU A 258 7.01 -0.68 4.10
C GLU A 258 7.96 -0.86 2.92
N VAL A 259 7.65 -1.84 2.07
CA VAL A 259 8.30 -2.08 0.78
C VAL A 259 7.22 -2.19 -0.29
N THR A 260 7.54 -1.76 -1.51
CA THR A 260 6.58 -1.86 -2.61
C THR A 260 6.72 -3.19 -3.36
N PRO A 261 5.65 -3.66 -4.02
CA PRO A 261 5.72 -4.85 -4.87
C PRO A 261 6.79 -4.73 -5.97
N HIS A 262 6.96 -3.56 -6.57
CA HIS A 262 7.96 -3.37 -7.63
C HIS A 262 9.40 -3.44 -7.10
N HIS A 263 9.68 -2.95 -5.88
CA HIS A 263 11.00 -3.13 -5.26
C HIS A 263 11.27 -4.56 -4.76
N LEU A 264 10.23 -5.39 -4.60
CA LEU A 264 10.42 -6.81 -4.30
C LEU A 264 10.75 -7.67 -5.54
N LEU A 265 10.50 -7.17 -6.76
CA LEU A 265 10.60 -8.02 -7.96
C LEU A 265 11.48 -7.44 -9.06
N LEU A 266 11.46 -6.12 -9.27
CA LEU A 266 12.09 -5.46 -10.40
C LEU A 266 13.45 -4.87 -10.01
N THR A 267 14.36 -4.80 -10.98
CA THR A 267 15.72 -4.26 -10.79
C THR A 267 16.01 -3.12 -11.75
N GLU A 268 17.08 -2.37 -11.48
CA GLU A 268 17.51 -1.21 -12.26
C GLU A 268 17.83 -1.52 -13.74
N GLU A 269 18.10 -2.78 -14.09
CA GLU A 269 18.37 -3.20 -15.46
C GLU A 269 17.23 -2.89 -16.42
N LEU A 270 16.00 -2.80 -15.91
CA LEU A 270 14.83 -2.46 -16.71
C LEU A 270 14.87 -1.02 -17.23
N ALA A 271 15.61 -0.12 -16.58
CA ALA A 271 15.86 1.23 -17.08
C ALA A 271 16.71 1.27 -18.35
N ALA A 272 17.45 0.20 -18.65
CA ALA A 272 18.37 0.16 -19.79
C ALA A 272 17.72 0.39 -21.16
N GLY A 273 16.42 0.12 -21.26
CA GLY A 273 15.60 0.37 -22.47
C GLY A 273 15.06 1.79 -22.59
N TYR A 274 15.29 2.67 -21.62
CA TYR A 274 14.68 4.01 -21.51
C TYR A 274 13.16 4.00 -21.57
N ASP A 275 12.51 2.87 -21.21
CA ASP A 275 11.06 2.81 -21.11
C ASP A 275 10.60 3.50 -19.81
N PRO A 276 9.91 4.64 -19.89
CA PRO A 276 9.54 5.42 -18.70
C PRO A 276 8.55 4.70 -17.78
N VAL A 277 7.94 3.60 -18.20
CA VAL A 277 7.09 2.77 -17.32
C VAL A 277 7.88 2.30 -16.10
N PHE A 278 9.22 2.12 -16.22
CA PHE A 278 10.11 1.72 -15.13
C PHE A 278 10.70 2.88 -14.33
N LYS A 279 10.30 4.12 -14.62
CA LYS A 279 10.73 5.30 -13.87
C LYS A 279 9.85 5.50 -12.64
N VAL A 280 10.46 5.35 -11.45
CA VAL A 280 9.78 5.43 -10.14
C VAL A 280 10.68 6.13 -9.12
N ASN A 281 10.11 6.68 -8.07
CA ASN A 281 10.77 7.31 -6.93
C ASN A 281 10.30 6.64 -5.61
N PRO A 282 11.22 5.99 -4.84
CA PRO A 282 12.64 5.78 -5.14
C PRO A 282 12.86 4.90 -6.37
N PRO A 283 14.04 4.99 -7.03
CA PRO A 283 14.28 4.23 -8.26
C PRO A 283 14.37 2.73 -7.99
N LEU A 284 14.13 1.92 -9.02
CA LEU A 284 14.45 0.50 -8.99
C LEU A 284 15.94 0.35 -8.70
N ARG A 285 16.31 -0.59 -7.84
CA ARG A 285 17.65 -0.78 -7.32
C ARG A 285 18.30 -2.07 -7.86
N THR A 286 19.45 -2.41 -7.32
CA THR A 286 20.19 -3.61 -7.69
C THR A 286 19.50 -4.90 -7.26
N ALA A 287 19.92 -6.04 -7.83
CA ALA A 287 19.45 -7.35 -7.39
C ALA A 287 19.83 -7.65 -5.93
N GLU A 288 20.94 -7.09 -5.43
CA GLU A 288 21.34 -7.21 -4.02
C GLU A 288 20.36 -6.48 -3.10
N ASP A 289 19.93 -5.26 -3.47
CA ASP A 289 18.91 -4.52 -2.74
C ASP A 289 17.59 -5.29 -2.71
N VAL A 290 17.13 -5.80 -3.86
CA VAL A 290 15.91 -6.62 -3.94
C VAL A 290 16.00 -7.84 -3.01
N ALA A 291 17.14 -8.53 -2.96
CA ALA A 291 17.34 -9.67 -2.07
C ALA A 291 17.28 -9.25 -0.59
N ALA A 292 17.90 -8.11 -0.23
CA ALA A 292 17.86 -7.57 1.13
C ALA A 292 16.44 -7.16 1.56
N LEU A 293 15.66 -6.55 0.66
CA LEU A 293 14.27 -6.18 0.90
C LEU A 293 13.38 -7.41 1.15
N ARG A 294 13.51 -8.46 0.33
CA ARG A 294 12.79 -9.73 0.52
C ARG A 294 13.14 -10.37 1.86
N ALA A 295 14.44 -10.42 2.22
CA ALA A 295 14.88 -10.93 3.50
C ALA A 295 14.35 -10.09 4.67
N GLY A 296 14.37 -8.76 4.55
CA GLY A 296 13.85 -7.82 5.54
C GLY A 296 12.33 -7.94 5.74
N LEU A 297 11.57 -8.21 4.68
CA LEU A 297 10.14 -8.48 4.77
C LEU A 297 9.85 -9.83 5.46
N ALA A 298 10.65 -10.85 5.15
CA ALA A 298 10.52 -12.18 5.74
C ALA A 298 10.83 -12.18 7.23
N ASP A 299 11.94 -11.56 7.66
CA ASP A 299 12.39 -11.53 9.06
C ASP A 299 11.65 -10.50 9.93
N GLY A 300 10.84 -9.61 9.34
CA GLY A 300 10.05 -8.60 10.05
C GLY A 300 10.80 -7.28 10.30
N THR A 301 11.96 -7.10 9.70
CA THR A 301 12.63 -5.79 9.66
C THR A 301 11.78 -4.79 8.89
N ILE A 302 11.20 -5.21 7.76
CA ILE A 302 10.14 -4.49 7.05
C ILE A 302 8.80 -5.05 7.51
N ASP A 303 7.89 -4.18 7.89
CA ASP A 303 6.63 -4.55 8.55
C ASP A 303 5.54 -4.95 7.56
N CYS A 304 5.46 -4.26 6.42
CA CYS A 304 4.36 -4.46 5.48
C CYS A 304 4.76 -4.20 4.02
N VAL A 305 3.86 -4.62 3.14
CA VAL A 305 3.87 -4.25 1.73
C VAL A 305 2.84 -3.15 1.53
N ALA A 306 3.23 -2.05 0.87
CA ALA A 306 2.35 -1.01 0.40
C ALA A 306 2.64 -0.72 -1.07
N THR A 307 1.63 -0.39 -1.86
CA THR A 307 1.79 -0.44 -3.31
C THR A 307 2.54 0.74 -3.91
N ASP A 308 2.47 1.88 -3.27
CA ASP A 308 2.83 3.17 -3.89
C ASP A 308 2.15 3.29 -5.27
N HIS A 309 0.85 2.93 -5.30
CA HIS A 309 0.05 3.04 -6.52
C HIS A 309 0.00 4.50 -6.97
N ALA A 310 0.80 4.80 -7.99
CA ALA A 310 1.00 6.16 -8.51
C ALA A 310 0.59 6.25 -10.00
N PRO A 311 -0.72 6.39 -10.25
CA PRO A 311 -1.26 6.48 -11.60
C PRO A 311 -0.85 7.80 -12.28
N HIS A 312 -0.53 7.69 -13.57
CA HIS A 312 -0.23 8.80 -14.46
C HIS A 312 -0.95 8.62 -15.78
N PRO A 313 -1.50 9.68 -16.38
CA PRO A 313 -2.06 9.61 -17.72
C PRO A 313 -0.97 9.27 -18.73
N LEU A 314 -1.39 8.79 -19.89
CA LEU A 314 -0.48 8.24 -20.90
C LEU A 314 0.58 9.26 -21.35
N GLU A 315 0.19 10.50 -21.54
CA GLU A 315 1.04 11.62 -21.95
C GLU A 315 2.16 11.93 -20.95
N ASP A 316 1.96 11.69 -19.66
CA ASP A 316 2.98 11.87 -18.63
C ASP A 316 4.04 10.76 -18.66
N LYS A 317 3.71 9.61 -19.26
CA LYS A 317 4.62 8.45 -19.37
C LYS A 317 5.16 8.25 -20.78
N GLU A 318 4.43 8.62 -21.84
CA GLU A 318 4.91 8.58 -23.22
C GLU A 318 5.74 9.83 -23.57
N ALA A 319 6.80 10.05 -22.79
CA ALA A 319 7.73 11.14 -22.94
C ALA A 319 9.18 10.61 -22.90
N GLU A 320 10.14 11.46 -23.26
CA GLU A 320 11.55 11.12 -23.03
C GLU A 320 11.80 10.85 -21.54
N TRP A 321 12.71 9.91 -21.23
CA TRP A 321 12.97 9.46 -19.86
C TRP A 321 13.07 10.61 -18.85
N VAL A 322 13.84 11.67 -19.16
CA VAL A 322 14.06 12.79 -18.22
C VAL A 322 12.77 13.58 -17.96
N ALA A 323 11.91 13.73 -18.98
CA ALA A 323 10.66 14.46 -18.90
C ALA A 323 9.50 13.64 -18.32
N ALA A 324 9.58 12.30 -18.42
CA ALA A 324 8.52 11.42 -17.97
C ALA A 324 8.33 11.47 -16.44
N ALA A 325 7.09 11.31 -16.01
CA ALA A 325 6.72 11.28 -14.59
C ALA A 325 7.26 10.04 -13.87
N PHE A 326 7.62 10.20 -12.61
CA PHE A 326 7.93 9.10 -11.69
C PHE A 326 6.64 8.47 -11.17
N GLY A 327 6.54 7.16 -11.21
CA GLY A 327 5.43 6.41 -10.61
C GLY A 327 4.93 5.23 -11.45
N MET A 328 4.32 4.28 -10.76
CA MET A 328 3.81 3.02 -11.29
C MET A 328 2.47 2.68 -10.65
N THR A 329 1.56 2.01 -11.39
CA THR A 329 0.36 1.44 -10.77
C THR A 329 0.67 0.07 -10.15
N GLY A 330 0.09 -0.22 -8.98
CA GLY A 330 0.42 -1.44 -8.22
C GLY A 330 -0.75 -2.19 -7.62
N LEU A 331 -1.92 -1.55 -7.36
CA LEU A 331 -3.02 -2.13 -6.59
C LEU A 331 -3.51 -3.48 -7.13
N GLU A 332 -3.76 -3.60 -8.43
CA GLU A 332 -4.34 -4.81 -9.03
C GLU A 332 -3.34 -5.97 -9.18
N THR A 333 -2.05 -5.70 -9.00
CA THR A 333 -0.98 -6.70 -9.16
C THR A 333 -0.26 -7.06 -7.88
N ALA A 334 -0.44 -6.29 -6.80
CA ALA A 334 0.34 -6.39 -5.56
C ALA A 334 0.37 -7.81 -4.97
N LEU A 335 -0.79 -8.44 -4.76
CA LEU A 335 -0.86 -9.78 -4.17
C LEU A 335 -0.19 -10.83 -5.06
N ARG A 336 -0.34 -10.71 -6.39
CA ARG A 336 0.30 -11.60 -7.36
C ARG A 336 1.82 -11.45 -7.36
N VAL A 337 2.32 -10.21 -7.26
CA VAL A 337 3.76 -9.92 -7.17
C VAL A 337 4.34 -10.45 -5.85
N VAL A 338 3.63 -10.26 -4.73
CA VAL A 338 4.04 -10.82 -3.44
C VAL A 338 4.04 -12.35 -3.48
N HIS A 339 3.05 -12.97 -4.14
CA HIS A 339 3.04 -14.42 -4.37
C HIS A 339 4.30 -14.87 -5.10
N GLU A 340 4.64 -14.26 -6.23
CA GLU A 340 5.84 -14.57 -7.03
C GLU A 340 7.14 -14.31 -6.26
N ALA A 341 7.22 -13.16 -5.58
CA ALA A 341 8.48 -12.68 -5.01
C ALA A 341 8.85 -13.33 -3.67
N VAL A 342 7.87 -13.72 -2.86
CA VAL A 342 8.15 -14.19 -1.48
C VAL A 342 7.43 -15.48 -1.09
N VAL A 343 6.28 -15.80 -1.69
CA VAL A 343 5.58 -17.05 -1.35
C VAL A 343 6.16 -18.24 -2.14
N GLU A 344 6.29 -18.12 -3.47
CA GLU A 344 6.86 -19.20 -4.29
C GLU A 344 8.30 -19.56 -3.88
N PRO A 345 9.19 -18.59 -3.53
CA PRO A 345 10.51 -18.93 -2.99
C PRO A 345 10.50 -19.49 -1.57
N GLY A 346 9.32 -19.54 -0.89
CA GLY A 346 9.19 -20.03 0.47
C GLY A 346 9.71 -19.11 1.56
N LEU A 347 9.83 -17.80 1.28
CA LEU A 347 10.25 -16.80 2.27
C LEU A 347 9.12 -16.45 3.25
N LEU A 348 7.87 -16.48 2.78
CA LEU A 348 6.65 -16.33 3.58
C LEU A 348 5.63 -17.40 3.18
N ASP A 349 4.85 -17.85 4.13
CA ASP A 349 3.59 -18.56 3.90
C ASP A 349 2.41 -17.58 3.80
N TRP A 350 1.21 -18.08 3.56
CA TRP A 350 0.02 -17.24 3.44
C TRP A 350 -0.39 -16.55 4.75
N ALA A 351 -0.03 -17.12 5.90
CA ALA A 351 -0.20 -16.44 7.18
C ALA A 351 0.74 -15.24 7.31
N GLY A 352 1.97 -15.39 6.83
CA GLY A 352 2.93 -14.28 6.70
C GLY A 352 2.43 -13.21 5.74
N VAL A 353 1.86 -13.58 4.59
CA VAL A 353 1.23 -12.62 3.66
C VAL A 353 0.09 -11.85 4.33
N ALA A 354 -0.80 -12.53 5.05
CA ALA A 354 -1.89 -11.90 5.79
C ALA A 354 -1.36 -10.91 6.86
N ASP A 355 -0.27 -11.25 7.55
CA ASP A 355 0.37 -10.34 8.49
C ASP A 355 0.92 -9.10 7.77
N ARG A 356 1.69 -9.28 6.68
CA ARG A 356 2.38 -8.19 5.97
C ARG A 356 1.48 -7.33 5.09
N MET A 357 0.37 -7.85 4.60
CA MET A 357 -0.53 -7.12 3.69
C MET A 357 -1.88 -6.77 4.32
N SER A 358 -2.14 -7.16 5.57
CA SER A 358 -3.41 -6.86 6.22
C SER A 358 -3.24 -6.46 7.69
N ALA A 359 -2.76 -7.34 8.56
CA ALA A 359 -2.74 -7.11 10.01
C ALA A 359 -1.78 -5.98 10.39
N ARG A 360 -0.55 -6.01 9.90
CA ARG A 360 0.46 -4.97 10.20
C ARG A 360 0.08 -3.62 9.64
N PRO A 361 -0.26 -3.48 8.33
CA PRO A 361 -0.64 -2.18 7.81
C PRO A 361 -1.90 -1.63 8.51
N ALA A 362 -2.91 -2.45 8.85
CA ALA A 362 -4.05 -2.00 9.63
C ALA A 362 -3.65 -1.43 11.00
N ALA A 363 -2.73 -2.10 11.70
CA ALA A 363 -2.22 -1.63 12.99
C ALA A 363 -1.41 -0.33 12.87
N ILE A 364 -0.52 -0.22 11.87
CA ILE A 364 0.28 0.97 11.59
C ILE A 364 -0.63 2.14 11.22
N GLY A 365 -1.57 1.92 10.29
CA GLY A 365 -2.54 2.92 9.83
C GLY A 365 -3.63 3.29 10.84
N ARG A 366 -3.63 2.65 12.02
CA ARG A 366 -4.65 2.86 13.08
C ARG A 366 -6.08 2.56 12.60
N LEU A 367 -6.25 1.59 11.70
CA LEU A 367 -7.54 1.17 11.18
C LEU A 367 -8.20 0.15 12.11
N SER A 368 -9.42 0.43 12.53
CA SER A 368 -10.26 -0.53 13.24
C SER A 368 -11.10 -1.34 12.25
N GLY A 369 -11.35 -2.62 12.57
CA GLY A 369 -12.19 -3.51 11.76
C GLY A 369 -11.52 -4.06 10.51
N HIS A 370 -10.19 -3.92 10.37
CA HIS A 370 -9.38 -4.52 9.33
C HIS A 370 -8.26 -5.37 9.94
N GLY A 371 -7.63 -6.23 9.14
CA GLY A 371 -6.45 -6.99 9.54
C GLY A 371 -6.73 -8.34 10.20
N ARG A 372 -7.98 -8.73 10.37
CA ARG A 372 -8.35 -9.97 11.07
C ARG A 372 -9.41 -10.78 10.32
N LEU A 373 -9.26 -12.09 10.38
CA LEU A 373 -10.22 -13.06 9.86
C LEU A 373 -10.64 -13.99 11.01
N SER A 374 -11.58 -13.53 11.85
CA SER A 374 -12.06 -14.27 13.02
C SER A 374 -13.52 -13.92 13.36
N PRO A 375 -14.26 -14.84 14.05
CA PRO A 375 -15.63 -14.56 14.45
C PRO A 375 -15.76 -13.28 15.28
N GLY A 376 -16.81 -12.50 14.97
CA GLY A 376 -17.08 -11.19 15.58
C GLY A 376 -16.46 -9.99 14.89
N GLU A 377 -15.45 -10.19 14.04
CA GLU A 377 -14.83 -9.11 13.26
C GLU A 377 -15.67 -8.75 12.02
N PRO A 378 -15.61 -7.51 11.53
CA PRO A 378 -16.22 -7.15 10.25
C PRO A 378 -15.75 -8.09 9.13
N ALA A 379 -16.67 -8.55 8.29
CA ALA A 379 -16.36 -9.48 7.21
C ALA A 379 -15.65 -8.76 6.05
N ASN A 380 -14.41 -8.35 6.32
CA ASN A 380 -13.46 -7.80 5.36
C ASN A 380 -12.48 -8.91 4.99
N LEU A 381 -12.66 -9.52 3.82
CA LEU A 381 -11.85 -10.66 3.40
C LEU A 381 -11.65 -10.69 1.88
N VAL A 382 -10.62 -11.39 1.46
CA VAL A 382 -10.33 -11.70 0.07
C VAL A 382 -10.21 -13.20 -0.12
N LEU A 383 -10.76 -13.71 -1.23
CA LEU A 383 -10.58 -15.06 -1.71
C LEU A 383 -9.65 -15.04 -2.92
N TYR A 384 -8.57 -15.76 -2.81
CA TYR A 384 -7.49 -15.78 -3.79
C TYR A 384 -7.28 -17.19 -4.34
N ASP A 385 -7.33 -17.35 -5.67
CA ASP A 385 -6.93 -18.58 -6.34
C ASP A 385 -5.42 -18.52 -6.61
N PRO A 386 -4.60 -19.36 -5.99
CA PRO A 386 -3.16 -19.35 -6.21
C PRO A 386 -2.72 -20.09 -7.49
N SER A 387 -3.63 -20.83 -8.13
CA SER A 387 -3.28 -21.82 -9.15
C SER A 387 -3.01 -21.25 -10.54
N PRO A 388 -3.75 -20.26 -11.07
CA PRO A 388 -3.54 -19.77 -12.43
C PRO A 388 -2.23 -18.97 -12.54
N ARG A 389 -1.64 -18.98 -13.73
CA ARG A 389 -0.56 -18.06 -14.11
C ARG A 389 -0.99 -17.34 -15.37
N GLU A 390 -1.15 -16.05 -15.29
CA GLU A 390 -1.73 -15.23 -16.35
C GLU A 390 -0.85 -14.01 -16.63
N ALA A 391 -0.75 -13.62 -17.89
CA ALA A 391 -0.08 -12.37 -18.26
C ALA A 391 -0.87 -11.17 -17.72
N VAL A 392 -0.15 -10.18 -17.19
CA VAL A 392 -0.76 -8.91 -16.79
C VAL A 392 -1.14 -8.12 -18.04
N ASP A 393 -2.44 -7.86 -18.21
CA ASP A 393 -2.98 -7.04 -19.29
C ASP A 393 -3.48 -5.70 -18.73
N PRO A 394 -2.75 -4.60 -18.93
CA PRO A 394 -3.15 -3.28 -18.45
C PRO A 394 -4.52 -2.82 -18.97
N ALA A 395 -4.96 -3.33 -20.14
CA ALA A 395 -6.26 -2.95 -20.71
C ALA A 395 -7.45 -3.42 -19.85
N THR A 396 -7.24 -4.45 -19.03
CA THR A 396 -8.28 -5.00 -18.13
C THR A 396 -8.34 -4.34 -16.77
N HIS A 397 -7.37 -3.47 -16.43
CA HIS A 397 -7.31 -2.81 -15.14
C HIS A 397 -8.45 -1.80 -14.94
N ALA A 398 -8.98 -1.74 -13.72
CA ALA A 398 -10.00 -0.77 -13.33
C ALA A 398 -9.42 0.61 -13.01
N SER A 399 -8.14 0.69 -12.62
CA SER A 399 -7.43 1.97 -12.53
C SER A 399 -7.58 2.76 -13.82
N ARG A 400 -7.74 4.06 -13.73
CA ARG A 400 -7.87 4.91 -14.90
C ARG A 400 -6.58 4.94 -15.73
N SER A 401 -5.43 4.84 -15.08
CA SER A 401 -4.11 4.81 -15.71
C SER A 401 -3.63 3.40 -16.06
N ARG A 402 -2.65 3.30 -16.96
CA ARG A 402 -2.13 2.04 -17.51
C ARG A 402 -0.63 1.84 -17.30
N ASN A 403 0.01 2.69 -16.49
CA ASN A 403 1.45 2.69 -16.25
C ASN A 403 1.90 1.60 -15.26
N THR A 404 1.48 0.36 -15.50
CA THR A 404 1.95 -0.79 -14.72
C THR A 404 3.28 -1.29 -15.26
N PRO A 405 4.31 -1.50 -14.39
CA PRO A 405 5.59 -2.02 -14.84
C PRO A 405 5.55 -3.53 -15.12
N PHE A 406 4.42 -4.18 -14.81
CA PHE A 406 4.27 -5.63 -14.93
C PHE A 406 3.57 -6.06 -16.22
N ALA A 407 3.30 -5.14 -17.15
CA ALA A 407 2.60 -5.42 -18.41
C ALA A 407 3.26 -6.60 -19.16
N GLY A 408 2.46 -7.61 -19.52
CA GLY A 408 2.93 -8.82 -20.21
C GLY A 408 3.67 -9.83 -19.33
N MET A 409 4.02 -9.51 -18.08
CA MET A 409 4.63 -10.47 -17.15
C MET A 409 3.60 -11.53 -16.73
N VAL A 410 4.00 -12.79 -16.75
CA VAL A 410 3.16 -13.91 -16.28
C VAL A 410 3.32 -14.05 -14.78
N LEU A 411 2.30 -13.64 -14.03
CA LEU A 411 2.28 -13.70 -12.57
C LEU A 411 1.30 -14.77 -12.07
N PRO A 412 1.57 -15.40 -10.89
CA PRO A 412 0.70 -16.40 -10.30
C PRO A 412 -0.57 -15.79 -9.71
N GLY A 413 -1.62 -16.58 -9.67
CA GLY A 413 -2.84 -16.37 -8.92
C GLY A 413 -3.77 -15.27 -9.44
N ARG A 414 -4.97 -15.24 -8.84
CA ARG A 414 -6.01 -14.27 -9.14
C ARG A 414 -6.93 -14.04 -7.94
N VAL A 415 -7.35 -12.79 -7.72
CA VAL A 415 -8.40 -12.45 -6.76
C VAL A 415 -9.76 -12.88 -7.33
N MET A 416 -10.46 -13.74 -6.61
CA MET A 416 -11.77 -14.26 -7.02
C MET A 416 -12.92 -13.49 -6.39
N ALA A 417 -12.78 -13.11 -5.12
CA ALA A 417 -13.79 -12.31 -4.43
C ALA A 417 -13.15 -11.41 -3.39
N THR A 418 -13.74 -10.25 -3.19
CA THR A 418 -13.40 -9.30 -2.12
C THR A 418 -14.69 -8.87 -1.42
N PHE A 419 -14.71 -8.97 -0.11
CA PHE A 419 -15.85 -8.58 0.72
C PHE A 419 -15.47 -7.41 1.61
N LEU A 420 -16.32 -6.39 1.63
CA LEU A 420 -16.22 -5.25 2.53
C LEU A 420 -17.45 -5.26 3.45
N ARG A 421 -17.22 -5.51 4.74
CA ARG A 421 -18.30 -5.63 5.74
C ARG A 421 -19.44 -6.54 5.28
N GLY A 422 -19.07 -7.72 4.79
CA GLY A 422 -20.00 -8.76 4.34
C GLY A 422 -20.68 -8.51 3.00
N SER A 423 -20.42 -7.39 2.36
CA SER A 423 -20.91 -7.10 1.01
C SER A 423 -19.80 -7.37 -0.01
N PRO A 424 -20.05 -8.17 -1.04
CA PRO A 424 -19.05 -8.40 -2.07
C PRO A 424 -18.84 -7.13 -2.89
N THR A 425 -17.58 -6.72 -3.03
CA THR A 425 -17.13 -5.67 -3.96
C THR A 425 -16.52 -6.27 -5.22
N VAL A 426 -16.05 -7.52 -5.14
CA VAL A 426 -15.62 -8.36 -6.25
C VAL A 426 -16.22 -9.75 -6.10
N LEU A 427 -16.73 -10.32 -7.20
CA LEU A 427 -17.16 -11.70 -7.34
C LEU A 427 -16.71 -12.24 -8.71
N ASP A 428 -16.28 -13.49 -8.76
CA ASP A 428 -15.77 -14.16 -9.96
C ASP A 428 -14.70 -13.33 -10.70
N GLY A 429 -13.85 -12.63 -9.91
CA GLY A 429 -12.78 -11.78 -10.41
C GLY A 429 -13.27 -10.50 -11.10
N LYS A 430 -14.51 -10.08 -10.89
CA LYS A 430 -15.11 -8.88 -11.47
C LYS A 430 -15.73 -8.01 -10.39
N LEU A 431 -15.77 -6.69 -10.65
CA LEU A 431 -16.47 -5.77 -9.76
C LEU A 431 -17.93 -6.19 -9.60
N ALA A 432 -18.35 -6.35 -8.36
CA ALA A 432 -19.77 -6.55 -8.04
C ALA A 432 -20.54 -5.23 -8.27
N ARG A 433 -21.81 -5.35 -8.67
CA ARG A 433 -22.69 -4.20 -8.95
C ARG A 433 -23.19 -3.54 -7.68
#